data_8015add601b1bd4f85b83143dfb4b5cb
#
_entry.id   8015add601b1bd4f85b83143dfb4b5cb
#
_cell.length_a   1.000
_cell.length_b   1.000
_cell.length_c   1.000
_cell.angle_alpha   90.00
_cell.angle_beta   90.00
_cell.angle_gamma   90.00
#
_symmetry.space_group_name_H-M   'P 1'
#
loop_
_entity.id
_entity.type
_entity.pdbx_description
1 polymer ?
#
loop_
_entity_poly.entity_id
_entity_poly.type
_entity_poly.pdbx_seq_one_letter_code
_entity_poly.pdbx_strand_id
1 'polypeptide(L)'
;MDDSDILARIRAMVDAEHELRRQMQDNPGQIGDAAERLRDLEESLDQCWDLLRQRRAHREFAQNPDESQARPRQQVEGYLQ
;
A
#
# COMPACT_ATOMS: atom_id res chain seq x y z
N MET A 1 -0.51 -3.20 -15.16
CA MET A 1 -1.11 -2.26 -14.19
C MET A 1 -0.39 -0.93 -14.32
N ASP A 2 -1.11 0.14 -14.62
CA ASP A 2 -0.52 1.46 -14.76
C ASP A 2 -0.65 2.28 -13.47
N ASP A 3 -0.11 3.50 -13.47
CA ASP A 3 -0.13 4.37 -12.28
C ASP A 3 -1.55 4.69 -11.84
N SER A 4 -2.48 4.88 -12.78
CA SER A 4 -3.88 5.16 -12.45
C SER A 4 -4.52 4.00 -11.69
N ASP A 5 -4.22 2.76 -12.08
CA ASP A 5 -4.73 1.57 -11.41
C ASP A 5 -4.19 1.48 -9.98
N ILE A 6 -2.90 1.76 -9.80
CA ILE A 6 -2.26 1.73 -8.48
C ILE A 6 -2.84 2.80 -7.58
N LEU A 7 -2.99 4.02 -8.11
CA LEU A 7 -3.57 5.14 -7.35
C LEU A 7 -5.02 4.88 -6.96
N ALA A 8 -5.80 4.25 -7.85
CA ALA A 8 -7.18 3.87 -7.55
C ALA A 8 -7.23 2.86 -6.39
N ARG A 9 -6.31 1.88 -6.38
CA ARG A 9 -6.21 0.92 -5.28
C ARG A 9 -5.83 1.59 -3.97
N ILE A 10 -4.86 2.50 -4.01
CA ILE A 10 -4.45 3.26 -2.83
C ILE A 10 -5.64 4.03 -2.27
N ARG A 11 -6.39 4.70 -3.12
CA ARG A 11 -7.55 5.49 -2.69
C ARG A 11 -8.61 4.61 -2.05
N ALA A 12 -8.91 3.46 -2.66
CA ALA A 12 -9.88 2.52 -2.09
C ALA A 12 -9.44 2.00 -0.72
N MET A 13 -8.14 1.72 -0.55
CA MET A 13 -7.60 1.25 0.72
C MET A 13 -7.60 2.35 1.79
N VAL A 14 -7.33 3.59 1.41
CA VAL A 14 -7.41 4.73 2.33
C VAL A 14 -8.84 4.92 2.81
N ASP A 15 -9.82 4.82 1.92
CA ASP A 15 -11.23 4.92 2.28
C ASP A 15 -11.64 3.78 3.23
N ALA A 16 -11.17 2.57 2.97
CA ALA A 16 -11.42 1.43 3.85
C ALA A 16 -10.78 1.61 5.23
N GLU A 17 -9.58 2.19 5.29
CA GLU A 17 -8.90 2.51 6.54
C GLU A 17 -9.70 3.50 7.38
N HIS A 18 -10.21 4.55 6.75
CA HIS A 18 -11.04 5.55 7.43
C HIS A 18 -12.32 4.91 7.98
N GLU A 19 -12.94 4.05 7.21
CA GLU A 19 -14.16 3.36 7.64
C GLU A 19 -13.89 2.43 8.83
N LEU A 20 -12.79 1.70 8.81
CA LEU A 20 -12.41 0.83 9.92
C LEU A 20 -12.14 1.62 11.20
N ARG A 21 -11.46 2.75 11.09
CA ARG A 21 -11.21 3.61 12.25
C ARG A 21 -12.51 4.15 12.84
N ARG A 22 -13.46 4.51 11.98
CA ARG A 22 -14.78 4.97 12.43
C ARG A 22 -15.51 3.85 13.15
N GLN A 23 -15.49 2.63 12.62
CA GLN A 23 -16.10 1.47 13.27
C GLN A 23 -15.49 1.19 14.64
N MET A 24 -14.17 1.36 14.77
CA MET A 24 -13.50 1.18 16.06
C MET A 24 -13.95 2.21 17.10
N GLN A 25 -14.24 3.44 16.68
CA GLN A 25 -14.76 4.47 17.57
C GLN A 25 -16.19 4.17 17.99
N ASP A 26 -17.02 3.68 17.04
CA ASP A 26 -18.44 3.42 17.29
C ASP A 26 -18.68 2.12 18.06
N ASN A 27 -17.79 1.16 17.93
CA ASN A 27 -17.95 -0.18 18.49
C ASN A 27 -16.66 -0.63 19.23
N PRO A 28 -16.38 -0.06 20.41
CA PRO A 28 -15.13 -0.39 21.14
C PRO A 28 -14.98 -1.87 21.47
N GLY A 29 -16.08 -2.63 21.57
CA GLY A 29 -16.03 -4.05 21.86
C GLY A 29 -15.51 -4.92 20.72
N GLN A 30 -15.35 -4.38 19.52
CA GLN A 30 -14.92 -5.11 18.33
C GLN A 30 -13.57 -4.61 17.78
N ILE A 31 -12.79 -3.96 18.62
CA ILE A 31 -11.53 -3.34 18.22
C ILE A 31 -10.53 -4.37 17.69
N GLY A 32 -10.50 -5.59 18.25
CA GLY A 32 -9.51 -6.61 17.89
C GLY A 32 -9.51 -6.94 16.39
N ASP A 33 -10.68 -7.28 15.84
CA ASP A 33 -10.81 -7.64 14.42
C ASP A 33 -10.53 -6.44 13.52
N ALA A 34 -11.02 -5.26 13.89
CA ALA A 34 -10.81 -4.06 13.13
C ALA A 34 -9.32 -3.67 13.11
N ALA A 35 -8.62 -3.85 14.22
CA ALA A 35 -7.19 -3.57 14.31
C ALA A 35 -6.38 -4.48 13.39
N GLU A 36 -6.73 -5.78 13.31
CA GLU A 36 -6.06 -6.70 12.38
C GLU A 36 -6.28 -6.28 10.93
N ARG A 37 -7.51 -5.96 10.56
CA ARG A 37 -7.83 -5.51 9.21
C ARG A 37 -7.10 -4.22 8.87
N LEU A 38 -7.02 -3.31 9.83
CA LEU A 38 -6.30 -2.05 9.64
C LEU A 38 -4.82 -2.29 9.37
N ARG A 39 -4.20 -3.21 10.12
CA ARG A 39 -2.81 -3.57 9.91
C ARG A 39 -2.58 -4.16 8.53
N ASP A 40 -3.45 -5.06 8.08
CA ASP A 40 -3.37 -5.65 6.74
C ASP A 40 -3.50 -4.60 5.65
N LEU A 41 -4.41 -3.63 5.83
CA LEU A 41 -4.56 -2.51 4.90
C LEU A 41 -3.31 -1.65 4.86
N GLU A 42 -2.70 -1.36 6.00
CA GLU A 42 -1.47 -0.57 6.06
C GLU A 42 -0.33 -1.27 5.32
N GLU A 43 -0.18 -2.58 5.48
CA GLU A 43 0.81 -3.35 4.72
C GLU A 43 0.55 -3.28 3.22
N SER A 44 -0.70 -3.45 2.81
CA SER A 44 -1.08 -3.38 1.40
C SER A 44 -0.84 -1.99 0.82
N LEU A 45 -1.11 -0.94 1.60
CA LEU A 45 -0.82 0.44 1.21
C LEU A 45 0.67 0.65 0.99
N ASP A 46 1.50 0.17 1.91
CA ASP A 46 2.96 0.29 1.78
C ASP A 46 3.46 -0.39 0.52
N GLN A 47 2.93 -1.57 0.21
CA GLN A 47 3.28 -2.30 -1.02
C GLN A 47 2.88 -1.52 -2.28
N CYS A 48 1.70 -0.90 -2.28
CA CYS A 48 1.25 -0.10 -3.41
C CYS A 48 2.10 1.15 -3.61
N TRP A 49 2.47 1.83 -2.52
CA TRP A 49 3.36 2.98 -2.59
C TRP A 49 4.76 2.58 -3.08
N ASP A 50 5.27 1.43 -2.63
CA ASP A 50 6.55 0.92 -3.10
C ASP A 50 6.52 0.63 -4.60
N LEU A 51 5.46 -0.01 -5.07
CA LEU A 51 5.29 -0.29 -6.49
C LEU A 51 5.26 0.98 -7.32
N LEU A 52 4.56 2.00 -6.84
CA LEU A 52 4.47 3.28 -7.52
C LEU A 52 5.85 3.95 -7.61
N ARG A 53 6.63 3.89 -6.55
CA ARG A 53 8.00 4.43 -6.54
C ARG A 53 8.90 3.69 -7.53
N GLN A 54 8.77 2.35 -7.61
CA GLN A 54 9.52 1.57 -8.59
C GLN A 54 9.18 1.97 -10.01
N ARG A 55 7.89 2.16 -10.30
CA ARG A 55 7.45 2.56 -11.63
C ARG A 55 8.02 3.93 -12.03
N ARG A 56 8.07 4.87 -11.10
CA ARG A 56 8.67 6.18 -11.32
C ARG A 56 10.16 6.08 -11.60
N ALA A 57 10.87 5.27 -10.80
CA ALA A 57 12.31 5.05 -10.99
C ALA A 57 12.61 4.45 -12.35
N HIS A 58 11.82 3.47 -12.80
CA HIS A 58 12.00 2.86 -14.10
C HIS A 58 11.80 3.87 -15.24
N ARG A 59 10.83 4.76 -15.11
CA ARG A 59 10.63 5.81 -16.12
C ARG A 59 11.78 6.80 -16.18
N GLU A 60 12.29 7.20 -15.01
CA GLU A 60 13.42 8.13 -14.91
C GLU A 60 14.68 7.58 -15.57
N PHE A 61 14.88 6.26 -15.50
CA PHE A 61 16.04 5.59 -16.10
C PHE A 61 15.71 4.95 -17.46
N ALA A 62 14.60 5.36 -18.09
CA ALA A 62 14.14 4.83 -19.37
C ALA A 62 13.92 3.32 -19.38
N GLN A 63 13.56 2.75 -18.23
CA GLN A 63 13.20 1.35 -18.10
C GLN A 63 11.70 1.17 -18.21
N ASN A 64 11.26 -0.08 -18.47
CA ASN A 64 9.84 -0.40 -18.59
C ASN A 64 9.18 -0.44 -17.21
N PRO A 65 8.21 0.48 -16.90
CA PRO A 65 7.53 0.49 -15.62
C PRO A 65 6.74 -0.80 -15.33
N ASP A 66 6.31 -1.52 -16.38
CA ASP A 66 5.53 -2.74 -16.22
C ASP A 66 6.35 -3.90 -15.65
N GLU A 67 7.68 -3.78 -15.62
CA GLU A 67 8.55 -4.75 -14.96
C GLU A 67 8.63 -4.55 -13.45
N SER A 68 8.05 -3.47 -12.93
CA SER A 68 8.07 -3.19 -11.50
C SER A 68 7.16 -4.15 -10.74
N GLN A 69 7.60 -4.55 -9.56
CA GLN A 69 6.86 -5.41 -8.65
C GLN A 69 7.01 -4.89 -7.22
N ALA A 70 5.95 -5.06 -6.42
CA ALA A 70 6.05 -4.76 -5.00
C ALA A 70 7.09 -5.69 -4.36
N ARG A 71 7.99 -5.14 -3.56
CA ARG A 71 9.09 -5.89 -2.97
C ARG A 71 8.83 -6.20 -1.51
N PRO A 72 9.32 -7.36 -1.03
CA PRO A 72 9.34 -7.61 0.41
C PRO A 72 10.18 -6.56 1.12
N ARG A 73 9.85 -6.30 2.36
CA ARG A 73 10.53 -5.30 3.18
C ARG A 73 12.05 -5.50 3.23
N GLN A 74 12.48 -6.74 3.31
CA GLN A 74 13.91 -7.07 3.38
C GLN A 74 14.68 -6.62 2.14
N GLN A 75 14.08 -6.77 0.97
CA GLN A 75 14.70 -6.32 -0.27
C GLN A 75 14.80 -4.81 -0.35
N VAL A 76 13.79 -4.11 0.17
CA VAL A 76 13.80 -2.65 0.21
C VAL A 76 14.93 -2.15 1.11
N GLU A 77 15.12 -2.76 2.27
CA GLU A 77 16.21 -2.41 3.19
C GLU A 77 17.59 -2.66 2.58
N GLY A 78 17.77 -3.79 1.91
CA GLY A 78 19.00 -4.09 1.21
C GLY A 78 19.30 -3.13 0.09
N TYR A 79 18.29 -2.62 -0.57
CA TYR A 79 18.42 -1.67 -1.68
C TYR A 79 18.96 -0.30 -1.21
N LEU A 80 18.69 0.07 0.02
CA LEU A 80 19.13 1.36 0.57
C LEU A 80 20.58 1.38 1.01
N GLN A 81 21.26 0.26 0.96
CA GLN A 81 22.69 0.17 1.23
C GLN A 81 23.52 0.54 -0.04
#